data_1459171115b3bcf1ed752eb7e36e6fba
#
_entry.id   1459171115b3bcf1ed752eb7e36e6fba
#
_cell.length_a   1.000
_cell.length_b   1.000
_cell.length_c   1.000
_cell.angle_alpha   90.00
_cell.angle_beta   90.00
_cell.angle_gamma   90.00
#
_symmetry.space_group_name_H-M   'P 1'
#
loop_
_entity.id
_entity.type
_entity.pdbx_description
1 polymer ?
#
loop_
_entity_poly.entity_id
_entity_poly.type
_entity_poly.pdbx_seq_one_letter_code
_entity_poly.pdbx_strand_id
1 'polypeptide(L)'
;MTNSNTLLKVSNVRKNFAEVVALDGVSFEITSGEVVGLVGSNGAGKTTLLRLMSGVYRPTSGTVTLGDDTPVHLMRDSLGVVPESTGLYSRLTAWENIRYHSRLYGVSDNLAWKRTVKFAQSLDMEENLSRYTKGFSRGMRQKTALLRALAHGPRVLLLDEPTAGLDITSARTVRSLVNQIKQEGGTVVYSTHQLFEAQQVCDRIIIIHNGVVKAN
;
A
#
# COMPACT_ATOMS: atom_id res chain seq x y z
N MET A 1 -27.53 -14.97 6.96
CA MET A 1 -26.71 -14.45 5.85
C MET A 1 -25.79 -13.41 6.45
N THR A 2 -24.58 -13.77 6.77
CA THR A 2 -23.56 -12.85 7.30
C THR A 2 -23.09 -11.97 6.15
N ASN A 3 -23.54 -10.71 6.12
CA ASN A 3 -22.92 -9.68 5.30
C ASN A 3 -21.47 -9.47 5.79
N SER A 4 -20.57 -10.37 5.44
CA SER A 4 -19.16 -10.15 5.69
C SER A 4 -18.69 -9.08 4.69
N ASN A 5 -18.46 -7.87 5.19
CA ASN A 5 -17.89 -6.75 4.43
C ASN A 5 -16.39 -6.99 4.18
N THR A 6 -15.97 -8.27 4.14
CA THR A 6 -14.59 -8.68 3.90
C THR A 6 -14.19 -8.30 2.49
N LEU A 7 -13.16 -7.46 2.36
CA LEU A 7 -12.64 -7.00 1.08
C LEU A 7 -11.41 -7.78 0.64
N LEU A 8 -10.48 -8.06 1.57
CA LEU A 8 -9.29 -8.86 1.30
C LEU A 8 -9.16 -9.95 2.35
N LYS A 9 -8.87 -11.18 1.89
CA LYS A 9 -8.75 -12.35 2.76
C LYS A 9 -7.43 -13.07 2.50
N VAL A 10 -6.71 -13.36 3.57
CA VAL A 10 -5.49 -14.16 3.61
C VAL A 10 -5.81 -15.43 4.38
N SER A 11 -5.70 -16.61 3.75
CA SER A 11 -6.13 -17.89 4.33
C SER A 11 -5.00 -18.90 4.31
N ASN A 12 -4.47 -19.22 5.51
CA ASN A 12 -3.42 -20.21 5.76
C ASN A 12 -2.21 -20.09 4.80
N VAL A 13 -1.78 -18.84 4.58
CA VAL A 13 -0.74 -18.53 3.61
C VAL A 13 0.63 -18.92 4.12
N ARG A 14 1.34 -19.74 3.32
CA ARG A 14 2.77 -20.05 3.47
C ARG A 14 3.56 -19.51 2.30
N LYS A 15 4.77 -19.05 2.57
CA LYS A 15 5.71 -18.63 1.53
C LYS A 15 7.13 -19.07 1.88
N ASN A 16 7.67 -19.93 1.01
CA ASN A 16 9.05 -20.37 1.11
C ASN A 16 9.87 -19.78 -0.05
N PHE A 17 11.11 -19.45 0.22
CA PHE A 17 12.15 -19.10 -0.75
C PHE A 17 13.30 -20.07 -0.55
N ALA A 18 13.40 -21.07 -1.41
CA ALA A 18 14.29 -22.22 -1.20
C ALA A 18 14.12 -22.79 0.22
N GLU A 19 15.16 -22.78 1.04
CA GLU A 19 15.15 -23.31 2.40
C GLU A 19 14.59 -22.34 3.46
N VAL A 20 14.28 -21.10 3.07
CA VAL A 20 13.82 -20.06 4.02
C VAL A 20 12.30 -20.00 4.02
N VAL A 21 11.69 -20.25 5.18
CA VAL A 21 10.26 -20.05 5.41
C VAL A 21 10.03 -18.59 5.77
N ALA A 22 9.52 -17.80 4.83
CA ALA A 22 9.25 -16.39 5.03
C ALA A 22 7.90 -16.11 5.70
N LEU A 23 6.90 -16.98 5.43
CA LEU A 23 5.57 -16.93 6.07
C LEU A 23 5.11 -18.37 6.35
N ASP A 24 4.48 -18.57 7.52
CA ASP A 24 4.02 -19.89 7.97
C ASP A 24 2.58 -19.82 8.52
N GLY A 25 1.60 -20.16 7.69
CA GLY A 25 0.21 -20.31 8.08
C GLY A 25 -0.52 -19.00 8.44
N VAL A 26 -0.16 -17.90 7.79
CA VAL A 26 -0.76 -16.58 8.03
C VAL A 26 -2.22 -16.55 7.60
N SER A 27 -3.13 -16.12 8.50
CA SER A 27 -4.56 -15.96 8.22
C SER A 27 -5.14 -14.72 8.89
N PHE A 28 -5.83 -13.89 8.12
CA PHE A 28 -6.63 -12.75 8.57
C PHE A 28 -7.52 -12.24 7.44
N GLU A 29 -8.47 -11.38 7.80
CA GLU A 29 -9.35 -10.70 6.85
C GLU A 29 -9.26 -9.18 7.04
N ILE A 30 -9.51 -8.42 5.98
CA ILE A 30 -9.59 -6.95 6.00
C ILE A 30 -10.94 -6.54 5.48
N THR A 31 -11.63 -5.69 6.22
CA THR A 31 -12.94 -5.16 5.85
C THR A 31 -12.81 -3.92 4.96
N SER A 32 -13.84 -3.64 4.16
CA SER A 32 -13.89 -2.42 3.35
C SER A 32 -13.92 -1.18 4.25
N GLY A 33 -13.12 -0.16 3.92
CA GLY A 33 -13.03 1.09 4.68
C GLY A 33 -12.12 1.02 5.91
N GLU A 34 -11.45 -0.11 6.16
CA GLU A 34 -10.56 -0.31 7.31
C GLU A 34 -9.11 0.08 6.99
N VAL A 35 -8.44 0.72 7.93
CA VAL A 35 -6.98 0.91 7.90
C VAL A 35 -6.33 -0.10 8.83
N VAL A 36 -5.63 -1.07 8.28
CA VAL A 36 -4.98 -2.16 9.02
C VAL A 36 -3.47 -1.93 9.09
N GLY A 37 -2.93 -1.88 10.30
CA GLY A 37 -1.49 -1.84 10.55
C GLY A 37 -0.88 -3.24 10.51
N LEU A 38 0.14 -3.45 9.69
CA LEU A 38 0.96 -4.65 9.70
C LEU A 38 2.28 -4.35 10.40
N VAL A 39 2.40 -4.74 11.67
CA VAL A 39 3.53 -4.37 12.54
C VAL A 39 4.44 -5.56 12.80
N GLY A 40 5.74 -5.33 12.74
CA GLY A 40 6.75 -6.34 13.06
C GLY A 40 8.16 -5.84 12.79
N SER A 41 9.16 -6.51 13.34
CA SER A 41 10.57 -6.20 13.12
C SER A 41 10.98 -6.36 11.65
N ASN A 42 12.15 -5.84 11.30
CA ASN A 42 12.74 -6.11 9.99
C ASN A 42 12.97 -7.62 9.84
N GLY A 43 12.63 -8.16 8.66
CA GLY A 43 12.67 -9.61 8.42
C GLY A 43 11.49 -10.41 8.95
N ALA A 44 10.50 -9.81 9.65
CA ALA A 44 9.33 -10.52 10.16
C ALA A 44 8.39 -11.10 9.09
N GLY A 45 8.54 -10.72 7.81
CA GLY A 45 7.70 -11.19 6.71
C GLY A 45 6.73 -10.14 6.15
N LYS A 46 6.71 -8.89 6.66
CA LYS A 46 5.78 -7.82 6.25
C LYS A 46 5.80 -7.55 4.74
N THR A 47 6.96 -7.25 4.17
CA THR A 47 7.12 -7.00 2.73
C THR A 47 6.73 -8.23 1.89
N THR A 48 7.06 -9.45 2.35
CA THR A 48 6.66 -10.68 1.67
C THR A 48 5.14 -10.82 1.64
N LEU A 49 4.49 -10.54 2.77
CA LEU A 49 3.02 -10.58 2.87
C LEU A 49 2.37 -9.53 1.98
N LEU A 50 2.87 -8.27 1.97
CA LEU A 50 2.40 -7.22 1.06
C LEU A 50 2.54 -7.62 -0.42
N ARG A 51 3.66 -8.25 -0.81
CA ARG A 51 3.86 -8.75 -2.18
C ARG A 51 2.92 -9.89 -2.56
N LEU A 52 2.50 -10.71 -1.60
CA LEU A 52 1.46 -11.72 -1.81
C LEU A 52 0.08 -11.06 -1.95
N MET A 53 -0.25 -10.11 -1.08
CA MET A 53 -1.51 -9.35 -1.15
C MET A 53 -1.60 -8.47 -2.41
N SER A 54 -0.48 -8.06 -2.98
CA SER A 54 -0.44 -7.33 -4.27
C SER A 54 -0.46 -8.25 -5.51
N GLY A 55 -0.45 -9.57 -5.31
CA GLY A 55 -0.38 -10.55 -6.41
C GLY A 55 0.96 -10.57 -7.16
N VAL A 56 2.00 -9.88 -6.66
CA VAL A 56 3.37 -9.93 -7.22
C VAL A 56 3.99 -11.30 -6.96
N TYR A 57 3.77 -11.84 -5.76
CA TYR A 57 4.15 -13.21 -5.44
C TYR A 57 2.92 -14.13 -5.40
N ARG A 58 3.15 -15.42 -5.68
CA ARG A 58 2.18 -16.46 -5.39
C ARG A 58 2.57 -17.15 -4.08
N PRO A 59 1.62 -17.53 -3.23
CA PRO A 59 1.91 -18.31 -2.03
C PRO A 59 2.43 -19.71 -2.41
N THR A 60 3.20 -20.33 -1.53
CA THR A 60 3.59 -21.74 -1.64
C THR A 60 2.40 -22.64 -1.33
N SER A 61 1.57 -22.25 -0.35
CA SER A 61 0.26 -22.84 -0.05
C SER A 61 -0.65 -21.80 0.58
N GLY A 62 -1.94 -22.09 0.66
CA GLY A 62 -2.96 -21.14 1.07
C GLY A 62 -3.39 -20.19 -0.04
N THR A 63 -4.25 -19.22 0.26
CA THR A 63 -4.83 -18.30 -0.73
C THR A 63 -4.85 -16.86 -0.24
N VAL A 64 -4.76 -15.93 -1.20
CA VAL A 64 -5.06 -14.51 -1.01
C VAL A 64 -6.13 -14.12 -2.02
N THR A 65 -7.27 -13.64 -1.52
CA THR A 65 -8.42 -13.28 -2.35
C THR A 65 -8.89 -11.85 -2.10
N LEU A 66 -9.55 -11.24 -3.09
CA LEU A 66 -10.12 -9.91 -3.03
C LEU A 66 -11.58 -9.95 -3.51
N GLY A 67 -12.47 -9.31 -2.75
CA GLY A 67 -13.91 -9.35 -3.04
C GLY A 67 -14.46 -10.78 -2.91
N ASP A 68 -15.32 -11.19 -3.84
CA ASP A 68 -16.01 -12.48 -3.86
C ASP A 68 -15.07 -13.68 -4.09
N ASP A 69 -14.11 -13.85 -3.18
CA ASP A 69 -13.08 -14.91 -3.20
C ASP A 69 -12.25 -14.98 -4.50
N THR A 70 -12.18 -13.88 -5.25
CA THR A 70 -11.37 -13.81 -6.47
C THR A 70 -9.88 -13.76 -6.11
N PRO A 71 -9.03 -14.65 -6.68
CA PRO A 71 -7.60 -14.63 -6.43
C PRO A 71 -6.98 -13.25 -6.74
N VAL A 72 -6.23 -12.71 -5.80
CA VAL A 72 -5.69 -11.34 -5.86
C VAL A 72 -4.85 -11.05 -7.11
N HIS A 73 -4.18 -12.05 -7.68
CA HIS A 73 -3.36 -11.87 -8.88
C HIS A 73 -4.19 -11.57 -10.15
N LEU A 74 -5.50 -11.81 -10.13
CA LEU A 74 -6.45 -11.45 -11.19
C LEU A 74 -7.06 -10.07 -10.98
N MET A 75 -6.85 -9.45 -9.81
CA MET A 75 -7.48 -8.19 -9.39
C MET A 75 -6.44 -7.09 -9.11
N ARG A 76 -5.29 -7.13 -9.80
CA ARG A 76 -4.19 -6.17 -9.55
C ARG A 76 -4.55 -4.72 -9.85
N ASP A 77 -5.47 -4.48 -10.75
CA ASP A 77 -6.03 -3.18 -11.10
C ASP A 77 -6.81 -2.53 -9.94
N SER A 78 -7.30 -3.36 -9.01
CA SER A 78 -7.98 -2.92 -7.79
C SER A 78 -7.01 -2.56 -6.65
N LEU A 79 -5.70 -2.71 -6.86
CA LEU A 79 -4.68 -2.55 -5.82
C LEU A 79 -3.73 -1.40 -6.14
N GLY A 80 -3.60 -0.46 -5.22
CA GLY A 80 -2.54 0.55 -5.22
C GLY A 80 -1.38 0.07 -4.35
N VAL A 81 -0.17 0.08 -4.88
CA VAL A 81 1.01 -0.42 -4.13
C VAL A 81 2.08 0.66 -4.07
N VAL A 82 2.54 0.95 -2.86
CA VAL A 82 3.70 1.81 -2.61
C VAL A 82 4.75 0.95 -1.90
N PRO A 83 5.74 0.46 -2.63
CA PRO A 83 6.85 -0.30 -2.04
C PRO A 83 7.81 0.64 -1.29
N GLU A 84 8.62 0.10 -0.40
CA GLU A 84 9.67 0.83 0.33
C GLU A 84 10.60 1.60 -0.63
N SER A 85 10.96 0.99 -1.78
CA SER A 85 11.67 1.67 -2.86
C SER A 85 10.66 2.22 -3.86
N THR A 86 10.59 3.53 -4.01
CA THR A 86 9.55 4.23 -4.78
C THR A 86 9.55 3.90 -6.29
N GLY A 87 10.69 3.48 -6.86
CA GLY A 87 10.81 3.07 -8.26
C GLY A 87 10.33 4.14 -9.27
N LEU A 88 10.64 5.42 -9.02
CA LEU A 88 10.30 6.50 -9.95
C LEU A 88 11.33 6.62 -11.08
N TYR A 89 10.84 6.94 -12.26
CA TYR A 89 11.68 7.28 -13.40
C TYR A 89 12.24 8.69 -13.23
N SER A 90 13.52 8.82 -12.92
CA SER A 90 14.17 10.08 -12.56
C SER A 90 14.16 11.14 -13.68
N ARG A 91 14.07 10.71 -14.93
CA ARG A 91 14.02 11.58 -16.13
C ARG A 91 12.59 12.01 -16.51
N LEU A 92 11.62 11.59 -15.75
CA LEU A 92 10.22 12.00 -15.90
C LEU A 92 9.85 12.98 -14.79
N THR A 93 8.91 13.88 -15.07
CA THR A 93 8.27 14.72 -14.05
C THR A 93 7.43 13.86 -13.11
N ALA A 94 6.99 14.43 -11.98
CA ALA A 94 6.09 13.73 -11.07
C ALA A 94 4.81 13.32 -11.78
N TRP A 95 4.19 14.24 -12.53
CA TRP A 95 2.99 13.94 -13.31
C TRP A 95 3.22 12.89 -14.38
N GLU A 96 4.31 12.94 -15.13
CA GLU A 96 4.61 11.92 -16.15
C GLU A 96 4.78 10.53 -15.55
N ASN A 97 5.41 10.39 -14.36
CA ASN A 97 5.46 9.12 -13.62
C ASN A 97 4.06 8.60 -13.27
N ILE A 98 3.19 9.48 -12.79
CA ILE A 98 1.82 9.15 -12.39
C ILE A 98 1.00 8.78 -13.63
N ARG A 99 1.03 9.62 -14.67
CA ARG A 99 0.32 9.43 -15.93
C ARG A 99 0.70 8.11 -16.61
N TYR A 100 2.01 7.84 -16.73
CA TYR A 100 2.50 6.60 -17.32
C TYR A 100 1.94 5.38 -16.62
N HIS A 101 2.00 5.38 -15.29
CA HIS A 101 1.49 4.27 -14.47
C HIS A 101 -0.03 4.12 -14.61
N SER A 102 -0.78 5.21 -14.56
CA SER A 102 -2.25 5.18 -14.70
C SER A 102 -2.71 4.62 -16.05
N ARG A 103 -1.97 4.93 -17.13
CA ARG A 103 -2.23 4.37 -18.47
C ARG A 103 -2.06 2.85 -18.53
N LEU A 104 -1.16 2.26 -17.73
CA LEU A 104 -1.02 0.79 -17.65
C LEU A 104 -2.27 0.13 -17.07
N TYR A 105 -3.08 0.87 -16.31
CA TYR A 105 -4.38 0.44 -15.77
C TYR A 105 -5.57 0.89 -16.63
N GLY A 106 -5.33 1.37 -17.85
CA GLY A 106 -6.39 1.82 -18.75
C GLY A 106 -7.11 3.11 -18.32
N VAL A 107 -6.56 3.86 -17.36
CA VAL A 107 -7.16 5.10 -16.86
C VAL A 107 -6.79 6.26 -17.77
N SER A 108 -7.78 7.06 -18.18
CA SER A 108 -7.55 8.24 -19.00
C SER A 108 -6.76 9.31 -18.26
N ASP A 109 -5.96 10.10 -19.01
CA ASP A 109 -5.15 11.17 -18.45
C ASP A 109 -5.98 12.19 -17.65
N ASN A 110 -7.17 12.53 -18.11
CA ASN A 110 -8.06 13.48 -17.43
C ASN A 110 -8.54 12.94 -16.07
N LEU A 111 -8.91 11.66 -16.01
CA LEU A 111 -9.34 11.04 -14.76
C LEU A 111 -8.17 10.88 -13.78
N ALA A 112 -7.02 10.43 -14.28
CA ALA A 112 -5.80 10.32 -13.50
C ALA A 112 -5.35 11.69 -12.94
N TRP A 113 -5.42 12.74 -13.77
CA TRP A 113 -5.11 14.11 -13.35
C TRP A 113 -6.05 14.59 -12.24
N LYS A 114 -7.36 14.45 -12.43
CA LYS A 114 -8.37 14.84 -11.42
C LYS A 114 -8.11 14.17 -10.06
N ARG A 115 -7.81 12.86 -10.06
CA ARG A 115 -7.49 12.12 -8.84
C ARG A 115 -6.15 12.55 -8.23
N THR A 116 -5.15 12.82 -9.09
CA THR A 116 -3.83 13.28 -8.65
C THR A 116 -3.91 14.62 -7.95
N VAL A 117 -4.55 15.62 -8.56
CA VAL A 117 -4.67 16.98 -7.98
C VAL A 117 -5.40 16.94 -6.63
N LYS A 118 -6.46 16.14 -6.51
CA LYS A 118 -7.18 15.96 -5.23
C LYS A 118 -6.26 15.61 -4.06
N PHE A 119 -5.33 14.68 -4.26
CA PHE A 119 -4.41 14.23 -3.21
C PHE A 119 -3.09 15.01 -3.18
N ALA A 120 -2.71 15.66 -4.28
CA ALA A 120 -1.50 16.47 -4.35
C ALA A 120 -1.56 17.65 -3.37
N GLN A 121 -2.73 18.26 -3.23
CA GLN A 121 -2.98 19.32 -2.25
C GLN A 121 -2.69 18.88 -0.82
N SER A 122 -3.23 17.73 -0.42
CA SER A 122 -3.00 17.15 0.92
C SER A 122 -1.54 16.74 1.18
N LEU A 123 -0.76 16.59 0.12
CA LEU A 123 0.65 16.20 0.17
C LEU A 123 1.61 17.39 -0.06
N ASP A 124 1.13 18.60 -0.25
CA ASP A 124 1.92 19.78 -0.63
C ASP A 124 2.78 19.51 -1.88
N MET A 125 2.16 18.92 -2.91
CA MET A 125 2.86 18.48 -4.12
C MET A 125 2.36 19.17 -5.41
N GLU A 126 1.34 20.01 -5.35
CA GLU A 126 0.71 20.62 -6.53
C GLU A 126 1.71 21.32 -7.44
N GLU A 127 2.53 22.21 -6.89
CA GLU A 127 3.55 22.96 -7.63
C GLU A 127 4.71 22.07 -8.12
N ASN A 128 4.83 20.87 -7.57
CA ASN A 128 5.91 19.94 -7.89
C ASN A 128 5.54 18.92 -8.97
N LEU A 129 4.28 18.88 -9.40
CA LEU A 129 3.82 17.88 -10.39
C LEU A 129 4.53 18.03 -11.74
N SER A 130 4.91 19.23 -12.15
CA SER A 130 5.65 19.50 -13.40
C SER A 130 7.16 19.38 -13.29
N ARG A 131 7.71 19.14 -12.09
CA ARG A 131 9.17 19.04 -11.87
C ARG A 131 9.68 17.64 -12.07
N TYR A 132 10.91 17.52 -12.62
CA TYR A 132 11.60 16.24 -12.77
C TYR A 132 11.92 15.60 -11.41
N THR A 133 11.68 14.29 -11.29
CA THR A 133 11.86 13.57 -10.01
C THR A 133 13.33 13.33 -9.63
N LYS A 134 14.28 13.54 -10.56
CA LYS A 134 15.73 13.44 -10.30
C LYS A 134 16.20 14.32 -9.13
N GLY A 135 15.61 15.52 -8.99
CA GLY A 135 15.96 16.47 -7.94
C GLY A 135 15.13 16.36 -6.66
N PHE A 136 14.27 15.35 -6.55
CA PHE A 136 13.35 15.23 -5.41
C PHE A 136 14.05 14.72 -4.15
N SER A 137 13.67 15.29 -2.99
CA SER A 137 13.99 14.73 -1.69
C SER A 137 13.37 13.34 -1.53
N ARG A 138 13.76 12.58 -0.50
CA ARG A 138 13.14 11.29 -0.17
C ARG A 138 11.63 11.45 0.06
N GLY A 139 11.23 12.47 0.84
CA GLY A 139 9.83 12.78 1.09
C GLY A 139 9.04 13.10 -0.19
N MET A 140 9.58 13.92 -1.09
CA MET A 140 8.93 14.23 -2.37
C MET A 140 8.77 12.98 -3.25
N ARG A 141 9.78 12.11 -3.29
CA ARG A 141 9.68 10.83 -4.01
C ARG A 141 8.59 9.94 -3.43
N GLN A 142 8.51 9.85 -2.11
CA GLN A 142 7.48 9.06 -1.42
C GLN A 142 6.07 9.60 -1.70
N LYS A 143 5.89 10.92 -1.59
CA LYS A 143 4.62 11.60 -1.92
C LYS A 143 4.21 11.34 -3.37
N THR A 144 5.16 11.40 -4.32
CA THR A 144 4.90 11.08 -5.73
C THR A 144 4.50 9.61 -5.92
N ALA A 145 5.13 8.68 -5.21
CA ALA A 145 4.76 7.26 -5.27
C ALA A 145 3.35 6.99 -4.72
N LEU A 146 2.94 7.71 -3.67
CA LEU A 146 1.56 7.68 -3.14
C LEU A 146 0.57 8.20 -4.18
N LEU A 147 0.82 9.35 -4.80
CA LEU A 147 -0.03 9.90 -5.87
C LEU A 147 -0.15 8.92 -7.04
N ARG A 148 0.97 8.31 -7.45
CA ARG A 148 1.00 7.30 -8.50
C ARG A 148 0.12 6.09 -8.18
N ALA A 149 0.17 5.60 -6.93
CA ALA A 149 -0.62 4.47 -6.48
C ALA A 149 -2.12 4.79 -6.34
N LEU A 150 -2.49 6.06 -6.13
CA LEU A 150 -3.88 6.49 -5.97
C LEU A 150 -4.55 6.88 -7.31
N ALA A 151 -3.76 7.27 -8.31
CA ALA A 151 -4.28 7.89 -9.54
C ALA A 151 -5.18 6.95 -10.38
N HIS A 152 -4.97 5.62 -10.32
CA HIS A 152 -5.86 4.68 -11.02
C HIS A 152 -7.14 4.36 -10.22
N GLY A 153 -7.24 4.76 -8.94
CA GLY A 153 -8.42 4.59 -8.09
C GLY A 153 -8.57 3.18 -7.53
N PRO A 154 -7.57 2.68 -6.81
CA PRO A 154 -7.59 1.33 -6.24
C PRO A 154 -8.68 1.17 -5.17
N ARG A 155 -9.14 -0.07 -4.96
CA ARG A 155 -10.02 -0.44 -3.85
C ARG A 155 -9.24 -0.62 -2.53
N VAL A 156 -7.98 -1.07 -2.62
CA VAL A 156 -7.10 -1.27 -1.48
C VAL A 156 -5.73 -0.63 -1.77
N LEU A 157 -5.21 0.14 -0.83
CA LEU A 157 -3.88 0.71 -0.88
C LEU A 157 -2.94 -0.07 0.04
N LEU A 158 -1.87 -0.62 -0.52
CA LEU A 158 -0.83 -1.37 0.20
C LEU A 158 0.43 -0.50 0.33
N LEU A 159 0.80 -0.15 1.55
CA LEU A 159 1.92 0.75 1.87
C LEU A 159 3.01 -0.01 2.63
N ASP A 160 4.20 -0.12 2.02
CA ASP A 160 5.34 -0.77 2.65
C ASP A 160 6.29 0.27 3.25
N GLU A 161 6.29 0.39 4.58
CA GLU A 161 7.09 1.34 5.38
C GLU A 161 7.00 2.79 4.83
N PRO A 162 5.80 3.38 4.65
CA PRO A 162 5.62 4.59 3.85
C PRO A 162 6.23 5.85 4.45
N THR A 163 6.63 5.83 5.71
CA THR A 163 7.25 6.95 6.44
C THR A 163 8.71 6.71 6.80
N ALA A 164 9.25 5.52 6.49
CA ALA A 164 10.60 5.15 6.85
C ALA A 164 11.64 6.11 6.27
N GLY A 165 12.47 6.71 7.17
CA GLY A 165 13.53 7.65 6.81
C GLY A 165 13.04 8.97 6.20
N LEU A 166 11.79 9.34 6.44
CA LEU A 166 11.27 10.68 6.17
C LEU A 166 11.55 11.61 7.36
N ASP A 167 11.64 12.90 7.09
CA ASP A 167 11.58 13.91 8.13
C ASP A 167 10.18 13.97 8.77
N ILE A 168 10.10 14.61 9.95
CA ILE A 168 8.88 14.66 10.78
C ILE A 168 7.70 15.25 9.98
N THR A 169 7.95 16.31 9.22
CA THR A 169 6.91 17.01 8.43
C THR A 169 6.39 16.12 7.31
N SER A 170 7.28 15.51 6.52
CA SER A 170 6.90 14.59 5.45
C SER A 170 6.16 13.37 5.98
N ALA A 171 6.62 12.77 7.10
CA ALA A 171 5.95 11.64 7.72
C ALA A 171 4.53 12.02 8.22
N ARG A 172 4.37 13.20 8.82
CA ARG A 172 3.06 13.73 9.24
C ARG A 172 2.11 13.90 8.06
N THR A 173 2.59 14.47 6.96
CA THR A 173 1.80 14.66 5.74
C THR A 173 1.32 13.33 5.16
N VAL A 174 2.17 12.30 5.15
CA VAL A 174 1.80 10.94 4.70
C VAL A 174 0.71 10.35 5.61
N ARG A 175 0.84 10.46 6.93
CA ARG A 175 -0.19 9.98 7.87
C ARG A 175 -1.51 10.74 7.70
N SER A 176 -1.47 12.05 7.48
CA SER A 176 -2.67 12.86 7.20
C SER A 176 -3.39 12.39 5.93
N LEU A 177 -2.65 12.03 4.88
CA LEU A 177 -3.23 11.46 3.67
C LEU A 177 -3.93 10.12 3.96
N VAL A 178 -3.32 9.22 4.74
CA VAL A 178 -3.96 7.94 5.11
C VAL A 178 -5.26 8.18 5.88
N ASN A 179 -5.26 9.13 6.82
CA ASN A 179 -6.47 9.51 7.55
C ASN A 179 -7.56 10.10 6.61
N GLN A 180 -7.17 10.89 5.62
CA GLN A 180 -8.11 11.39 4.61
C GLN A 180 -8.72 10.23 3.80
N ILE A 181 -7.90 9.29 3.33
CA ILE A 181 -8.36 8.10 2.59
C ILE A 181 -9.34 7.30 3.44
N LYS A 182 -9.05 7.10 4.73
CA LYS A 182 -9.93 6.44 5.71
C LYS A 182 -11.28 7.15 5.83
N GLN A 183 -11.28 8.48 6.00
CA GLN A 183 -12.51 9.29 6.11
C GLN A 183 -13.36 9.19 4.84
N GLU A 184 -12.75 8.98 3.68
CA GLU A 184 -13.42 8.76 2.39
C GLU A 184 -13.87 7.29 2.18
N GLY A 185 -13.70 6.42 3.19
CA GLY A 185 -14.09 5.01 3.12
C GLY A 185 -13.10 4.12 2.38
N GLY A 186 -11.87 4.60 2.15
CA GLY A 186 -10.81 3.83 1.51
C GLY A 186 -10.20 2.78 2.45
N THR A 187 -9.74 1.67 1.89
CA THR A 187 -9.09 0.58 2.62
C THR A 187 -7.58 0.66 2.46
N VAL A 188 -6.85 0.59 3.57
CA VAL A 188 -5.39 0.71 3.56
C VAL A 188 -4.74 -0.39 4.40
N VAL A 189 -3.68 -1.01 3.88
CA VAL A 189 -2.74 -1.83 4.65
C VAL A 189 -1.47 -1.03 4.84
N TYR A 190 -1.13 -0.73 6.07
CA TYR A 190 -0.01 0.13 6.45
C TYR A 190 1.06 -0.69 7.17
N SER A 191 2.17 -1.04 6.50
CA SER A 191 3.25 -1.74 7.18
C SER A 191 4.21 -0.77 7.85
N THR A 192 4.63 -1.13 9.06
CA THR A 192 5.65 -0.40 9.81
C THR A 192 6.31 -1.30 10.85
N HIS A 193 7.52 -0.96 11.26
CA HIS A 193 8.18 -1.59 12.41
C HIS A 193 7.95 -0.81 13.71
N GLN A 194 7.22 0.33 13.66
CA GLN A 194 6.95 1.21 14.80
C GLN A 194 5.49 1.07 15.25
N LEU A 195 5.28 0.38 16.36
CA LEU A 195 3.94 0.17 16.94
C LEU A 195 3.22 1.50 17.22
N PHE A 196 3.94 2.48 17.76
CA PHE A 196 3.38 3.79 18.07
C PHE A 196 2.84 4.51 16.83
N GLU A 197 3.50 4.38 15.69
CA GLU A 197 3.03 4.95 14.43
C GLU A 197 1.72 4.27 13.97
N ALA A 198 1.68 2.92 14.01
CA ALA A 198 0.48 2.18 13.65
C ALA A 198 -0.72 2.56 14.52
N GLN A 199 -0.53 2.76 15.83
CA GLN A 199 -1.58 3.19 16.76
C GLN A 199 -2.17 4.57 16.43
N GLN A 200 -1.40 5.45 15.75
CA GLN A 200 -1.89 6.79 15.37
C GLN A 200 -2.75 6.80 14.11
N VAL A 201 -2.64 5.78 13.26
CA VAL A 201 -3.20 5.78 11.90
C VAL A 201 -4.20 4.66 11.67
N CYS A 202 -3.98 3.49 12.30
CA CYS A 202 -4.72 2.28 11.99
C CYS A 202 -5.91 2.06 12.94
N ASP A 203 -6.96 1.43 12.42
CA ASP A 203 -8.11 0.98 13.20
C ASP A 203 -7.80 -0.29 13.97
N ARG A 204 -7.01 -1.17 13.35
CA ARG A 204 -6.61 -2.47 13.87
C ARG A 204 -5.15 -2.74 13.52
N ILE A 205 -4.48 -3.53 14.34
CA ILE A 205 -3.07 -3.86 14.18
C ILE A 205 -2.90 -5.38 14.15
N ILE A 206 -2.27 -5.87 13.10
CA ILE A 206 -1.81 -7.25 12.98
C ILE A 206 -0.33 -7.29 13.31
N ILE A 207 0.04 -8.04 14.33
CA ILE A 207 1.46 -8.21 14.71
C ILE A 207 1.99 -9.49 14.06
N ILE A 208 3.05 -9.31 13.25
CA ILE A 208 3.76 -10.41 12.61
C ILE A 208 5.18 -10.57 13.19
N HIS A 209 5.56 -11.79 13.49
CA HIS A 209 6.89 -12.13 13.99
C HIS A 209 7.33 -13.48 13.43
N ASN A 210 8.53 -13.53 12.82
CA ASN A 210 9.08 -14.74 12.20
C ASN A 210 8.08 -15.45 11.26
N GLY A 211 7.42 -14.67 10.41
CA GLY A 211 6.47 -15.20 9.43
C GLY A 211 5.12 -15.67 9.97
N VAL A 212 4.83 -15.44 11.25
CA VAL A 212 3.57 -15.88 11.91
C VAL A 212 2.84 -14.68 12.51
N VAL A 213 1.51 -14.64 12.38
CA VAL A 213 0.66 -13.66 13.09
C VAL A 213 0.61 -14.02 14.57
N LYS A 214 0.97 -13.08 15.44
CA LYS A 214 0.99 -13.24 16.90
C LYS A 214 -0.21 -12.59 17.59
N ALA A 215 -0.75 -11.53 17.00
CA ALA A 215 -1.96 -10.84 17.45
C ALA A 215 -2.67 -10.19 16.26
N ASN A 216 -3.98 -10.04 16.38
CA ASN A 216 -4.85 -9.46 15.35
C ASN A 216 -6.06 -8.76 16.02
#